data_02a68a9a939b3c28807673b7b8c78484
#
_entry.id   02a68a9a939b3c28807673b7b8c78484
#
_cell.length_a   1.000
_cell.length_b   1.000
_cell.length_c   1.000
_cell.angle_alpha   90.00
_cell.angle_beta   90.00
_cell.angle_gamma   90.00
#
_symmetry.space_group_name_H-M   'P 1'
#
loop_
_entity.id
_entity.type
_entity.pdbx_description
1 polymer ?
#
loop_
_entity_poly.entity_id
_entity_poly.type
_entity_poly.pdbx_seq_one_letter_code
_entity_poly.pdbx_strand_id
1 'polypeptide(L)'
;MSATLTLPHVLEFAFDSLTVAAGAVVLLLALRVAPTLRLFAHRRILWISIGAAALIVVSQAVEVWADFSRLSTLRDAVGDCAELLAVCTLGLALRMIGRAEKEEVSFLRRAANIDDLTGLRSRSYFRQAAARRIELYRTNGLPLACAVIDVDDFKSYNDRYGHASGDKALRCVGRVLRESARADDLVARFGGEEFVVLMGGDVEDAIKVAERVRERVQLESVTGDEISLGSSLTVSVGVAPLTKDTLSLEELVEAADGELYRAKRTGKNRVAALGKH
;
A
#
# COMPACT_ATOMS: atom_id res chain seq x y z
N MET A 1 43.13 -23.25 54.66
CA MET A 1 43.72 -22.29 53.72
C MET A 1 42.64 -21.32 53.31
N SER A 2 42.68 -20.12 53.84
CA SER A 2 41.74 -19.03 53.50
C SER A 2 42.12 -18.47 52.16
N ALA A 3 41.27 -18.69 51.12
CA ALA A 3 41.46 -18.03 49.83
C ALA A 3 41.19 -16.54 50.07
N THR A 4 42.23 -15.74 50.02
CA THR A 4 42.13 -14.28 49.99
C THR A 4 41.48 -13.88 48.69
N LEU A 5 40.22 -13.41 48.72
CA LEU A 5 39.57 -12.76 47.58
C LEU A 5 40.47 -11.58 47.17
N THR A 6 41.06 -11.66 46.00
CA THR A 6 41.80 -10.55 45.42
C THR A 6 40.85 -9.51 44.83
N LEU A 7 41.22 -8.23 44.87
CA LEU A 7 40.43 -7.12 44.36
C LEU A 7 39.85 -7.34 42.95
N PRO A 8 40.58 -7.97 42.00
CA PRO A 8 40.01 -8.30 40.67
C PRO A 8 38.78 -9.21 40.73
N HIS A 9 38.79 -10.28 41.50
CA HIS A 9 37.64 -11.20 41.64
C HIS A 9 36.44 -10.57 42.29
N VAL A 10 36.63 -9.63 43.20
CA VAL A 10 35.52 -8.87 43.79
C VAL A 10 34.89 -7.93 42.75
N LEU A 11 35.70 -7.32 41.93
CA LEU A 11 35.21 -6.42 40.85
C LEU A 11 34.51 -7.20 39.74
N GLU A 12 34.98 -8.36 39.32
CA GLU A 12 34.31 -9.24 38.36
C GLU A 12 32.94 -9.68 38.88
N PHE A 13 32.89 -10.22 40.08
CA PHE A 13 31.63 -10.63 40.72
C PHE A 13 30.63 -9.47 40.84
N ALA A 14 31.09 -8.26 41.19
CA ALA A 14 30.23 -7.08 41.30
C ALA A 14 29.71 -6.67 39.92
N PHE A 15 30.50 -6.74 38.88
CA PHE A 15 30.12 -6.42 37.50
C PHE A 15 29.09 -7.41 36.97
N ASP A 16 29.31 -8.73 37.15
CA ASP A 16 28.38 -9.77 36.70
C ASP A 16 27.02 -9.68 37.45
N SER A 17 27.07 -9.40 38.76
CA SER A 17 25.87 -9.19 39.53
C SER A 17 25.05 -7.96 39.06
N LEU A 18 25.74 -6.89 38.63
CA LEU A 18 25.12 -5.68 38.11
C LEU A 18 24.45 -5.93 36.74
N THR A 19 25.08 -6.74 35.87
CA THR A 19 24.53 -7.11 34.54
C THR A 19 23.29 -7.97 34.68
N VAL A 20 23.26 -8.92 35.62
CA VAL A 20 22.08 -9.72 35.96
C VAL A 20 20.93 -8.82 36.43
N ALA A 21 21.21 -7.88 37.35
CA ALA A 21 20.22 -6.94 37.87
C ALA A 21 19.65 -6.04 36.75
N ALA A 22 20.51 -5.52 35.87
CA ALA A 22 20.08 -4.69 34.73
C ALA A 22 19.20 -5.48 33.75
N GLY A 23 19.58 -6.72 33.41
CA GLY A 23 18.79 -7.62 32.57
C GLY A 23 17.41 -7.94 33.17
N ALA A 24 17.34 -8.17 34.49
CA ALA A 24 16.08 -8.40 35.19
C ALA A 24 15.16 -7.18 35.15
N VAL A 25 15.69 -5.97 35.29
CA VAL A 25 14.92 -4.72 35.17
C VAL A 25 14.36 -4.56 33.76
N VAL A 26 15.16 -4.79 32.72
CA VAL A 26 14.70 -4.73 31.32
C VAL A 26 13.59 -5.75 31.05
N LEU A 27 13.73 -6.97 31.58
CA LEU A 27 12.71 -8.02 31.48
C LEU A 27 11.40 -7.62 32.16
N LEU A 28 11.47 -7.06 33.36
CA LEU A 28 10.28 -6.59 34.10
C LEU A 28 9.57 -5.43 33.36
N LEU A 29 10.33 -4.50 32.78
CA LEU A 29 9.76 -3.42 31.96
C LEU A 29 9.07 -3.98 30.71
N ALA A 30 9.71 -4.93 30.02
CA ALA A 30 9.12 -5.58 28.86
C ALA A 30 7.84 -6.33 29.22
N LEU A 31 7.80 -7.05 30.32
CA LEU A 31 6.59 -7.74 30.83
C LEU A 31 5.44 -6.77 31.18
N ARG A 32 5.76 -5.56 31.66
CA ARG A 32 4.76 -4.50 31.93
C ARG A 32 4.16 -3.93 30.65
N VAL A 33 4.95 -3.78 29.60
CA VAL A 33 4.51 -3.19 28.31
C VAL A 33 3.78 -4.23 27.44
N ALA A 34 4.10 -5.51 27.56
CA ALA A 34 3.53 -6.59 26.74
C ALA A 34 1.98 -6.60 26.69
N PRO A 35 1.24 -6.42 27.80
CA PRO A 35 -0.22 -6.46 27.78
C PRO A 35 -0.86 -5.25 27.09
N THR A 36 -0.14 -4.12 26.97
CA THR A 36 -0.67 -2.86 26.42
C THR A 36 -0.68 -2.82 24.91
N LEU A 37 0.02 -3.73 24.25
CA LEU A 37 0.09 -3.81 22.78
C LEU A 37 -1.17 -4.46 22.23
N ARG A 38 -1.93 -3.71 21.42
CA ARG A 38 -3.24 -4.10 20.88
C ARG A 38 -3.16 -5.04 19.68
N LEU A 39 -2.03 -5.16 18.99
CA LEU A 39 -1.88 -6.02 17.78
C LEU A 39 -1.34 -7.41 18.16
N PHE A 40 -2.08 -8.46 17.80
CA PHE A 40 -1.72 -9.87 18.08
C PHE A 40 -0.34 -10.28 17.54
N ALA A 41 0.06 -9.76 16.37
CA ALA A 41 1.38 -10.06 15.78
C ALA A 41 2.51 -9.51 16.65
N HIS A 42 2.39 -8.28 17.14
CA HIS A 42 3.38 -7.64 18.00
C HIS A 42 3.50 -8.33 19.37
N ARG A 43 2.41 -8.87 19.91
CA ARG A 43 2.45 -9.66 21.15
C ARG A 43 3.30 -10.90 21.06
N ARG A 44 3.22 -11.67 19.95
CA ARG A 44 4.06 -12.87 19.77
C ARG A 44 5.54 -12.53 19.68
N ILE A 45 5.88 -11.50 18.93
CA ILE A 45 7.27 -11.02 18.78
C ILE A 45 7.82 -10.55 20.12
N LEU A 46 7.02 -9.80 20.86
CA LEU A 46 7.42 -9.33 22.19
C LEU A 46 7.64 -10.50 23.16
N TRP A 47 6.80 -11.53 23.16
CA TRP A 47 7.00 -12.73 24.00
C TRP A 47 8.25 -13.50 23.63
N ILE A 48 8.60 -13.57 22.34
CA ILE A 48 9.87 -14.18 21.88
C ILE A 48 11.07 -13.35 22.34
N SER A 49 10.98 -12.02 22.26
CA SER A 49 12.04 -11.12 22.73
C SER A 49 12.21 -11.16 24.25
N ILE A 50 11.11 -11.27 25.00
CA ILE A 50 11.10 -11.46 26.45
C ILE A 50 11.75 -12.82 26.79
N GLY A 51 11.44 -13.88 26.07
CA GLY A 51 12.04 -15.20 26.23
C GLY A 51 13.56 -15.18 26.02
N ALA A 52 14.02 -14.51 24.98
CA ALA A 52 15.45 -14.32 24.70
C ALA A 52 16.16 -13.54 25.82
N ALA A 53 15.56 -12.44 26.28
CA ALA A 53 16.09 -11.65 27.39
C ALA A 53 16.14 -12.45 28.72
N ALA A 54 15.08 -13.23 28.99
CA ALA A 54 15.04 -14.11 30.16
C ALA A 54 16.15 -15.16 30.10
N LEU A 55 16.42 -15.72 28.93
CA LEU A 55 17.49 -16.71 28.74
C LEU A 55 18.87 -16.12 29.03
N ILE A 56 19.14 -14.89 28.57
CA ILE A 56 20.39 -14.17 28.89
C ILE A 56 20.53 -13.94 30.40
N VAL A 57 19.46 -13.51 31.07
CA VAL A 57 19.48 -13.28 32.52
C VAL A 57 19.76 -14.60 33.28
N VAL A 58 19.14 -15.71 32.83
CA VAL A 58 19.39 -17.02 33.45
C VAL A 58 20.83 -17.50 33.22
N SER A 59 21.37 -17.30 32.01
CA SER A 59 22.76 -17.62 31.68
C SER A 59 23.72 -16.88 32.63
N GLN A 60 23.57 -15.59 32.76
CA GLN A 60 24.40 -14.76 33.62
C GLN A 60 24.27 -15.14 35.11
N ALA A 61 23.07 -15.48 35.56
CA ALA A 61 22.83 -15.95 36.93
C ALA A 61 23.52 -17.30 37.18
N VAL A 62 23.57 -18.20 36.20
CA VAL A 62 24.28 -19.48 36.27
C VAL A 62 25.79 -19.26 36.33
N GLU A 63 26.34 -18.29 35.59
CA GLU A 63 27.77 -17.94 35.64
C GLU A 63 28.17 -17.45 37.04
N VAL A 64 27.43 -16.50 37.60
CA VAL A 64 27.65 -15.99 38.94
C VAL A 64 27.59 -17.11 40.02
N TRP A 65 26.63 -18.03 39.88
CA TRP A 65 26.49 -19.17 40.82
C TRP A 65 27.60 -20.19 40.63
N ALA A 66 28.03 -20.47 39.40
CA ALA A 66 29.10 -21.44 39.10
C ALA A 66 30.47 -20.96 39.57
N ASP A 67 30.73 -19.66 39.50
CA ASP A 67 31.95 -19.07 40.10
C ASP A 67 32.04 -19.31 41.60
N PHE A 68 30.89 -19.23 42.27
CA PHE A 68 30.79 -19.54 43.69
C PHE A 68 31.01 -21.03 44.00
N SER A 69 30.59 -21.94 43.11
CA SER A 69 30.58 -23.40 43.30
C SER A 69 31.82 -24.13 42.76
N ARG A 70 32.77 -23.48 42.11
CA ARG A 70 34.00 -24.06 41.49
C ARG A 70 33.70 -25.05 40.32
N LEU A 71 32.59 -24.93 39.64
CA LEU A 71 32.20 -25.78 38.49
C LEU A 71 32.47 -25.06 37.16
N SER A 72 33.72 -24.62 36.92
CA SER A 72 34.06 -23.74 35.80
C SER A 72 33.78 -24.33 34.41
N THR A 73 34.09 -25.59 34.18
CA THR A 73 33.90 -26.24 32.84
C THR A 73 32.45 -26.41 32.43
N LEU A 74 31.55 -26.67 33.38
CA LEU A 74 30.09 -26.75 33.11
C LEU A 74 29.50 -25.38 32.88
N ARG A 75 29.97 -24.37 33.60
CA ARG A 75 29.63 -22.98 33.45
C ARG A 75 29.84 -22.50 32.01
N ASP A 76 31.05 -22.66 31.51
CA ASP A 76 31.47 -22.15 30.21
C ASP A 76 30.59 -22.77 29.09
N ALA A 77 30.35 -24.08 29.15
CA ALA A 77 29.48 -24.78 28.16
C ALA A 77 28.01 -24.31 28.23
N VAL A 78 27.44 -24.06 29.41
CA VAL A 78 26.06 -23.60 29.56
C VAL A 78 25.95 -22.13 29.14
N GLY A 79 26.92 -21.28 29.45
CA GLY A 79 26.95 -19.88 29.04
C GLY A 79 26.94 -19.75 27.51
N ASP A 80 27.89 -20.42 26.85
CA ASP A 80 28.02 -20.41 25.38
C ASP A 80 26.73 -20.88 24.69
N CYS A 81 26.11 -21.96 25.16
CA CYS A 81 24.86 -22.47 24.63
C CYS A 81 23.68 -21.46 24.80
N ALA A 82 23.62 -20.79 25.95
CA ALA A 82 22.54 -19.85 26.23
C ALA A 82 22.70 -18.57 25.41
N GLU A 83 23.94 -18.07 25.21
CA GLU A 83 24.20 -16.93 24.33
C GLU A 83 23.85 -17.24 22.88
N LEU A 84 24.27 -18.42 22.36
CA LEU A 84 23.93 -18.85 21.01
C LEU A 84 22.39 -18.93 20.82
N LEU A 85 21.68 -19.48 21.80
CA LEU A 85 20.22 -19.58 21.76
C LEU A 85 19.58 -18.19 21.80
N ALA A 86 20.11 -17.25 22.57
CA ALA A 86 19.65 -15.88 22.64
C ALA A 86 19.84 -15.13 21.31
N VAL A 87 20.99 -15.29 20.66
CA VAL A 87 21.26 -14.72 19.32
C VAL A 87 20.31 -15.31 18.28
N CYS A 88 20.10 -16.63 18.31
CA CYS A 88 19.16 -17.30 17.39
C CYS A 88 17.70 -16.82 17.58
N THR A 89 17.25 -16.67 18.84
CA THR A 89 15.89 -16.21 19.16
C THR A 89 15.71 -14.74 18.78
N LEU A 90 16.71 -13.89 19.00
CA LEU A 90 16.70 -12.50 18.55
C LEU A 90 16.66 -12.40 17.01
N GLY A 91 17.46 -13.19 16.31
CA GLY A 91 17.44 -13.26 14.85
C GLY A 91 16.09 -13.71 14.29
N LEU A 92 15.44 -14.67 14.95
CA LEU A 92 14.10 -15.11 14.59
C LEU A 92 13.06 -14.01 14.85
N ALA A 93 13.13 -13.33 15.99
CA ALA A 93 12.25 -12.22 16.33
C ALA A 93 12.36 -11.08 15.31
N LEU A 94 13.56 -10.67 14.93
CA LEU A 94 13.78 -9.62 13.92
C LEU A 94 13.24 -10.03 12.54
N ARG A 95 13.39 -11.30 12.14
CA ARG A 95 12.78 -11.80 10.90
C ARG A 95 11.25 -11.78 10.95
N MET A 96 10.65 -12.10 12.10
CA MET A 96 9.20 -12.06 12.27
C MET A 96 8.65 -10.64 12.23
N ILE A 97 9.36 -9.66 12.84
CA ILE A 97 9.03 -8.24 12.75
C ILE A 97 9.03 -7.78 11.29
N GLY A 98 10.12 -8.03 10.55
CA GLY A 98 10.22 -7.62 9.16
C GLY A 98 9.17 -8.28 8.24
N ARG A 99 8.68 -9.50 8.57
CA ARG A 99 7.56 -10.11 7.85
C ARG A 99 6.22 -9.46 8.19
N ALA A 100 5.96 -9.20 9.46
CA ALA A 100 4.72 -8.57 9.91
C ALA A 100 4.56 -7.15 9.34
N GLU A 101 5.63 -6.34 9.32
CA GLU A 101 5.64 -5.04 8.66
C GLU A 101 5.35 -5.12 7.16
N LYS A 102 5.97 -6.08 6.46
CA LYS A 102 5.71 -6.29 5.03
C LYS A 102 4.27 -6.70 4.76
N GLU A 103 3.69 -7.56 5.59
CA GLU A 103 2.28 -7.98 5.47
C GLU A 103 1.32 -6.81 5.74
N GLU A 104 1.58 -6.01 6.76
CA GLU A 104 0.78 -4.83 7.09
C GLU A 104 0.86 -3.78 5.97
N VAL A 105 2.07 -3.45 5.48
CA VAL A 105 2.27 -2.56 4.33
C VAL A 105 1.60 -3.11 3.08
N SER A 106 1.66 -4.43 2.85
CA SER A 106 1.00 -5.06 1.70
C SER A 106 -0.53 -5.05 1.82
N PHE A 107 -1.06 -5.18 3.03
CA PHE A 107 -2.49 -5.06 3.32
C PHE A 107 -2.98 -3.62 3.11
N LEU A 108 -2.28 -2.63 3.67
CA LEU A 108 -2.59 -1.22 3.47
C LEU A 108 -2.49 -0.81 1.99
N ARG A 109 -1.48 -1.32 1.27
CA ARG A 109 -1.37 -1.11 -0.19
C ARG A 109 -2.53 -1.76 -0.95
N ARG A 110 -2.97 -2.96 -0.57
CA ARG A 110 -4.14 -3.62 -1.20
C ARG A 110 -5.43 -2.88 -0.91
N ALA A 111 -5.64 -2.41 0.31
CA ALA A 111 -6.77 -1.55 0.67
C ALA A 111 -6.75 -0.22 -0.11
N ALA A 112 -5.56 0.35 -0.35
CA ALA A 112 -5.39 1.57 -1.16
C ALA A 112 -5.45 1.34 -2.68
N ASN A 113 -5.56 0.09 -3.18
CA ASN A 113 -5.56 -0.21 -4.62
C ASN A 113 -6.92 -0.09 -5.30
N ILE A 114 -7.99 -0.05 -4.51
CA ILE A 114 -9.38 0.06 -4.98
C ILE A 114 -9.97 1.33 -4.40
N ASP A 115 -10.75 2.05 -5.20
CA ASP A 115 -11.57 3.17 -4.74
C ASP A 115 -12.86 2.63 -4.13
N ASP A 116 -13.10 2.94 -2.86
CA ASP A 116 -14.21 2.39 -2.06
C ASP A 116 -15.59 2.79 -2.60
N LEU A 117 -15.70 3.93 -3.28
CA LEU A 117 -16.96 4.42 -3.81
C LEU A 117 -17.35 3.70 -5.10
N THR A 118 -16.41 3.58 -6.05
CA THR A 118 -16.70 3.11 -7.41
C THR A 118 -16.29 1.65 -7.66
N GLY A 119 -15.48 1.08 -6.78
CA GLY A 119 -14.90 -0.26 -6.95
C GLY A 119 -13.89 -0.36 -8.10
N LEU A 120 -13.48 0.75 -8.68
CA LEU A 120 -12.41 0.81 -9.68
C LEU A 120 -11.03 0.80 -9.01
N ARG A 121 -9.98 0.72 -9.82
CA ARG A 121 -8.63 0.90 -9.31
C ARG A 121 -8.43 2.34 -8.80
N SER A 122 -7.61 2.48 -7.75
CA SER A 122 -7.23 3.79 -7.24
C SER A 122 -6.16 4.44 -8.11
N ARG A 123 -5.99 5.76 -7.98
CA ARG A 123 -4.92 6.54 -8.63
C ARG A 123 -3.53 5.97 -8.36
N SER A 124 -3.27 5.53 -7.13
CA SER A 124 -1.96 4.97 -6.75
C SER A 124 -1.66 3.66 -7.46
N TYR A 125 -2.65 2.76 -7.54
CA TYR A 125 -2.52 1.53 -8.30
C TYR A 125 -2.32 1.79 -9.79
N PHE A 126 -3.12 2.70 -10.36
CA PHE A 126 -3.03 3.06 -11.78
C PHE A 126 -1.63 3.52 -12.14
N ARG A 127 -1.05 4.46 -11.39
CA ARG A 127 0.32 4.95 -11.65
C ARG A 127 1.35 3.82 -11.69
N GLN A 128 1.30 2.92 -10.72
CA GLN A 128 2.24 1.81 -10.65
C GLN A 128 2.07 0.79 -11.79
N ALA A 129 0.81 0.46 -12.12
CA ALA A 129 0.51 -0.52 -13.17
C ALA A 129 0.74 0.05 -14.57
N ALA A 130 0.37 1.32 -14.80
CA ALA A 130 0.52 2.00 -16.07
C ALA A 130 1.98 2.18 -16.47
N ALA A 131 2.87 2.57 -15.55
CA ALA A 131 4.29 2.70 -15.83
C ALA A 131 4.90 1.41 -16.41
N ARG A 132 4.53 0.25 -15.84
CA ARG A 132 4.97 -1.06 -16.32
C ARG A 132 4.40 -1.37 -17.73
N ARG A 133 3.13 -1.00 -17.99
CA ARG A 133 2.49 -1.23 -19.28
C ARG A 133 3.10 -0.35 -20.36
N ILE A 134 3.32 0.91 -20.10
CA ILE A 134 3.97 1.83 -21.04
C ILE A 134 5.32 1.27 -21.48
N GLU A 135 6.14 0.81 -20.54
CA GLU A 135 7.43 0.21 -20.85
C GLU A 135 7.31 -1.05 -21.70
N LEU A 136 6.36 -1.95 -21.37
CA LEU A 136 6.10 -3.16 -22.13
C LEU A 136 5.66 -2.85 -23.58
N TYR A 137 4.71 -1.91 -23.74
CA TYR A 137 4.19 -1.54 -25.06
C TYR A 137 5.24 -0.82 -25.90
N ARG A 138 6.05 0.04 -25.28
CA ARG A 138 7.17 0.72 -25.93
C ARG A 138 8.21 -0.28 -26.44
N THR A 139 8.61 -1.24 -25.59
CA THR A 139 9.61 -2.26 -25.94
C THR A 139 9.15 -3.15 -27.10
N ASN A 140 7.86 -3.49 -27.15
CA ASN A 140 7.29 -4.36 -28.19
C ASN A 140 6.76 -3.60 -29.39
N GLY A 141 6.80 -2.26 -29.40
CA GLY A 141 6.25 -1.44 -30.48
C GLY A 141 4.74 -1.54 -30.63
N LEU A 142 4.02 -1.90 -29.57
CA LEU A 142 2.57 -2.04 -29.57
C LEU A 142 1.89 -0.68 -29.36
N PRO A 143 0.71 -0.44 -29.98
CA PRO A 143 -0.04 0.78 -29.75
C PRO A 143 -0.70 0.78 -28.38
N LEU A 144 -0.70 1.94 -27.72
CA LEU A 144 -1.31 2.18 -26.42
C LEU A 144 -1.93 3.57 -26.41
N ALA A 145 -3.10 3.74 -25.81
CA ALA A 145 -3.75 5.03 -25.66
C ALA A 145 -4.26 5.24 -24.23
N CYS A 146 -4.30 6.51 -23.80
CA CYS A 146 -4.87 6.95 -22.55
C CYS A 146 -6.12 7.78 -22.80
N ALA A 147 -7.18 7.55 -22.03
CA ALA A 147 -8.34 8.40 -21.95
C ALA A 147 -8.47 8.99 -20.55
N VAL A 148 -8.65 10.30 -20.44
CA VAL A 148 -9.03 11.01 -19.21
C VAL A 148 -10.49 11.41 -19.34
N ILE A 149 -11.29 11.08 -18.35
CA ILE A 149 -12.75 11.26 -18.33
C ILE A 149 -13.11 12.10 -17.11
N ASP A 150 -14.03 13.03 -17.29
CA ASP A 150 -14.53 13.86 -16.20
C ASP A 150 -16.03 14.05 -16.34
N VAL A 151 -16.73 14.05 -15.20
CA VAL A 151 -18.18 14.22 -15.15
C VAL A 151 -18.53 15.71 -15.32
N ASP A 152 -19.31 16.02 -16.34
CA ASP A 152 -19.67 17.38 -16.67
C ASP A 152 -20.55 18.01 -15.57
N ASP A 153 -20.18 19.23 -15.14
CA ASP A 153 -20.92 20.03 -14.16
C ASP A 153 -21.24 19.30 -12.85
N PHE A 154 -20.37 18.37 -12.42
CA PHE A 154 -20.60 17.52 -11.25
C PHE A 154 -20.85 18.31 -9.96
N LYS A 155 -20.20 19.45 -9.76
CA LYS A 155 -20.48 20.32 -8.63
C LYS A 155 -21.92 20.82 -8.65
N SER A 156 -22.40 21.32 -9.78
CA SER A 156 -23.78 21.79 -9.94
C SER A 156 -24.80 20.65 -9.75
N TYR A 157 -24.43 19.44 -10.16
CA TYR A 157 -25.23 18.25 -9.91
C TYR A 157 -25.34 17.98 -8.40
N ASN A 158 -24.22 18.01 -7.66
CA ASN A 158 -24.23 17.83 -6.20
C ASN A 158 -25.02 18.92 -5.48
N ASP A 159 -24.85 20.18 -5.90
CA ASP A 159 -25.56 21.31 -5.30
C ASP A 159 -27.07 21.18 -5.49
N ARG A 160 -27.52 20.59 -6.58
CA ARG A 160 -28.96 20.41 -6.91
C ARG A 160 -29.58 19.15 -6.28
N TYR A 161 -28.86 18.02 -6.28
CA TYR A 161 -29.41 16.70 -5.93
C TYR A 161 -28.81 16.10 -4.65
N GLY A 162 -27.84 16.79 -4.06
CA GLY A 162 -27.12 16.37 -2.85
C GLY A 162 -25.99 15.38 -3.12
N HIS A 163 -25.02 15.31 -2.21
CA HIS A 163 -23.81 14.46 -2.32
C HIS A 163 -24.15 12.96 -2.43
N ALA A 164 -25.21 12.49 -1.78
CA ALA A 164 -25.62 11.09 -1.88
C ALA A 164 -26.03 10.69 -3.31
N SER A 165 -26.63 11.62 -4.06
CA SER A 165 -26.95 11.44 -5.49
C SER A 165 -25.70 11.53 -6.34
N GLY A 166 -24.75 12.42 -6.02
CA GLY A 166 -23.44 12.47 -6.67
C GLY A 166 -22.66 11.17 -6.51
N ASP A 167 -22.67 10.57 -5.32
CA ASP A 167 -22.04 9.28 -5.08
C ASP A 167 -22.65 8.16 -5.94
N LYS A 168 -23.98 8.15 -6.11
CA LYS A 168 -24.65 7.21 -7.03
C LYS A 168 -24.22 7.44 -8.47
N ALA A 169 -24.15 8.71 -8.90
CA ALA A 169 -23.69 9.09 -10.23
C ALA A 169 -22.27 8.59 -10.49
N LEU A 170 -21.35 8.77 -9.55
CA LEU A 170 -19.98 8.27 -9.68
C LEU A 170 -19.91 6.74 -9.70
N ARG A 171 -20.74 6.03 -8.93
CA ARG A 171 -20.85 4.56 -9.01
C ARG A 171 -21.33 4.10 -10.39
N CYS A 172 -22.32 4.79 -10.94
CA CYS A 172 -22.82 4.52 -12.28
C CYS A 172 -21.74 4.70 -13.34
N VAL A 173 -21.03 5.84 -13.33
CA VAL A 173 -19.90 6.09 -14.23
C VAL A 173 -18.84 5.00 -14.08
N GLY A 174 -18.48 4.64 -12.85
CA GLY A 174 -17.50 3.57 -12.57
C GLY A 174 -17.94 2.20 -13.10
N ARG A 175 -19.22 1.87 -12.99
CA ARG A 175 -19.80 0.65 -13.55
C ARG A 175 -19.76 0.66 -15.07
N VAL A 176 -20.19 1.74 -15.71
CA VAL A 176 -20.17 1.89 -17.18
C VAL A 176 -18.74 1.77 -17.72
N LEU A 177 -17.77 2.39 -17.07
CA LEU A 177 -16.36 2.30 -17.44
C LEU A 177 -15.85 0.85 -17.38
N ARG A 178 -16.10 0.15 -16.27
CA ARG A 178 -15.68 -1.24 -16.09
C ARG A 178 -16.30 -2.20 -17.12
N GLU A 179 -17.57 -2.00 -17.46
CA GLU A 179 -18.27 -2.83 -18.43
C GLU A 179 -17.92 -2.48 -19.90
N SER A 180 -17.46 -1.26 -20.14
CA SER A 180 -17.06 -0.79 -21.46
C SER A 180 -15.58 -1.10 -21.78
N ALA A 181 -14.76 -1.29 -20.77
CA ALA A 181 -13.36 -1.63 -20.91
C ALA A 181 -13.16 -3.13 -21.18
N ARG A 182 -12.06 -3.47 -21.86
CA ARG A 182 -11.62 -4.87 -22.03
C ARG A 182 -10.97 -5.39 -20.75
N ALA A 183 -10.84 -6.71 -20.61
CA ALA A 183 -10.21 -7.33 -19.44
C ALA A 183 -8.76 -6.85 -19.20
N ASP A 184 -8.06 -6.53 -20.26
CA ASP A 184 -6.67 -6.03 -20.21
C ASP A 184 -6.57 -4.51 -20.08
N ASP A 185 -7.67 -3.76 -20.15
CA ASP A 185 -7.62 -2.32 -19.95
C ASP A 185 -7.47 -1.99 -18.46
N LEU A 186 -6.76 -0.91 -18.17
CA LEU A 186 -6.55 -0.44 -16.82
C LEU A 186 -7.46 0.76 -16.55
N VAL A 187 -8.52 0.53 -15.78
CA VAL A 187 -9.53 1.55 -15.43
C VAL A 187 -9.34 1.98 -13.98
N ALA A 188 -9.32 3.28 -13.72
CA ALA A 188 -9.15 3.83 -12.37
C ALA A 188 -9.94 5.12 -12.16
N ARG A 189 -10.29 5.38 -10.90
CA ARG A 189 -10.70 6.72 -10.46
C ARG A 189 -9.46 7.52 -10.09
N PHE A 190 -9.32 8.69 -10.71
CA PHE A 190 -8.10 9.49 -10.61
C PHE A 190 -8.23 10.65 -9.62
N GLY A 191 -9.42 11.17 -9.46
CA GLY A 191 -9.77 12.27 -8.56
C GLY A 191 -11.24 12.21 -8.14
N GLY A 192 -11.78 13.30 -7.62
CA GLY A 192 -13.18 13.38 -7.15
C GLY A 192 -14.20 12.90 -8.18
N GLU A 193 -14.18 13.49 -9.38
CA GLU A 193 -15.07 13.22 -10.50
C GLU A 193 -14.33 12.79 -11.77
N GLU A 194 -13.01 12.52 -11.63
CA GLU A 194 -12.09 12.20 -12.71
C GLU A 194 -11.78 10.72 -12.76
N PHE A 195 -11.77 10.17 -13.96
CA PHE A 195 -11.44 8.78 -14.22
C PHE A 195 -10.38 8.70 -15.33
N VAL A 196 -9.64 7.59 -15.35
CA VAL A 196 -8.62 7.36 -16.36
C VAL A 196 -8.68 5.91 -16.84
N VAL A 197 -8.46 5.73 -18.14
CA VAL A 197 -8.38 4.40 -18.76
C VAL A 197 -7.12 4.34 -19.62
N LEU A 198 -6.32 3.30 -19.42
CA LEU A 198 -5.18 2.97 -20.27
C LEU A 198 -5.51 1.72 -21.08
N MET A 199 -5.54 1.85 -22.40
CA MET A 199 -6.05 0.85 -23.32
C MET A 199 -4.98 0.41 -24.31
N GLY A 200 -4.87 -0.90 -24.53
CA GLY A 200 -4.12 -1.45 -25.66
C GLY A 200 -4.88 -1.25 -26.96
N GLY A 201 -4.21 -0.78 -27.98
CA GLY A 201 -4.77 -0.47 -29.29
C GLY A 201 -4.41 0.94 -29.76
N ASP A 202 -4.81 1.28 -30.96
CA ASP A 202 -4.61 2.61 -31.53
C ASP A 202 -5.59 3.64 -30.96
N VAL A 203 -5.39 4.90 -31.35
CA VAL A 203 -6.22 6.01 -30.87
C VAL A 203 -7.66 5.88 -31.34
N GLU A 204 -7.91 5.32 -32.52
CA GLU A 204 -9.22 5.08 -33.09
C GLU A 204 -10.03 4.07 -32.26
N ASP A 205 -9.40 3.01 -31.81
CA ASP A 205 -10.02 2.03 -30.91
C ASP A 205 -10.35 2.66 -29.55
N ALA A 206 -9.43 3.46 -29.02
CA ALA A 206 -9.65 4.19 -27.77
C ALA A 206 -10.81 5.18 -27.88
N ILE A 207 -10.96 5.89 -29.00
CA ILE A 207 -12.08 6.80 -29.28
C ILE A 207 -13.40 6.02 -29.29
N LYS A 208 -13.47 4.84 -29.91
CA LYS A 208 -14.69 4.01 -29.93
C LYS A 208 -15.11 3.60 -28.52
N VAL A 209 -14.14 3.25 -27.67
CA VAL A 209 -14.41 2.93 -26.26
C VAL A 209 -14.90 4.17 -25.51
N ALA A 210 -14.24 5.31 -25.72
CA ALA A 210 -14.59 6.58 -25.07
C ALA A 210 -16.02 7.04 -25.47
N GLU A 211 -16.39 6.96 -26.77
CA GLU A 211 -17.74 7.30 -27.21
C GLU A 211 -18.79 6.35 -26.64
N ARG A 212 -18.51 5.05 -26.59
CA ARG A 212 -19.41 4.09 -25.95
C ARG A 212 -19.64 4.42 -24.48
N VAL A 213 -18.59 4.80 -23.73
CA VAL A 213 -18.71 5.24 -22.33
C VAL A 213 -19.58 6.47 -22.23
N ARG A 214 -19.31 7.50 -23.04
CA ARG A 214 -20.07 8.76 -23.05
C ARG A 214 -21.55 8.53 -23.30
N GLU A 215 -21.88 7.78 -24.37
CA GLU A 215 -23.26 7.47 -24.74
C GLU A 215 -23.98 6.69 -23.66
N ARG A 216 -23.31 5.69 -23.08
CA ARG A 216 -23.91 4.88 -22.01
C ARG A 216 -24.15 5.69 -20.74
N VAL A 217 -23.21 6.54 -20.32
CA VAL A 217 -23.41 7.41 -19.16
C VAL A 217 -24.61 8.34 -19.40
N GLN A 218 -24.70 8.95 -20.57
CA GLN A 218 -25.83 9.80 -20.94
C GLN A 218 -27.16 9.04 -20.92
N LEU A 219 -27.19 7.82 -21.47
CA LEU A 219 -28.41 6.98 -21.50
C LEU A 219 -28.83 6.57 -20.08
N GLU A 220 -27.90 6.08 -19.27
CA GLU A 220 -28.16 5.65 -17.89
C GLU A 220 -28.64 6.80 -17.00
N SER A 221 -28.23 8.03 -17.30
CA SER A 221 -28.69 9.22 -16.56
C SER A 221 -30.17 9.52 -16.79
N VAL A 222 -30.72 9.03 -17.88
CA VAL A 222 -32.14 9.25 -18.24
C VAL A 222 -33.03 8.06 -17.83
N THR A 223 -32.48 6.84 -17.90
CA THR A 223 -33.27 5.60 -17.77
C THR A 223 -32.91 4.78 -16.52
N GLY A 224 -31.79 5.08 -15.86
CA GLY A 224 -31.30 4.29 -14.75
C GLY A 224 -31.90 4.62 -13.40
N ASP A 225 -32.16 3.60 -12.58
CA ASP A 225 -32.68 3.74 -11.21
C ASP A 225 -31.61 4.35 -10.23
N GLU A 226 -30.35 4.33 -10.61
CA GLU A 226 -29.24 4.80 -9.77
C GLU A 226 -29.05 6.32 -9.81
N ILE A 227 -29.47 6.98 -10.89
CA ILE A 227 -29.35 8.43 -11.11
C ILE A 227 -30.73 9.06 -10.95
N SER A 228 -30.80 10.24 -10.34
CA SER A 228 -32.06 10.94 -10.11
C SER A 228 -32.80 11.18 -11.43
N LEU A 229 -34.03 10.67 -11.55
CA LEU A 229 -34.88 10.81 -12.71
C LEU A 229 -34.96 12.27 -13.16
N GLY A 230 -34.63 12.53 -14.44
CA GLY A 230 -34.65 13.86 -15.04
C GLY A 230 -33.35 14.67 -14.90
N SER A 231 -32.28 14.07 -14.38
CA SER A 231 -30.94 14.68 -14.42
C SER A 231 -30.18 14.22 -15.67
N SER A 232 -29.70 15.14 -16.48
CA SER A 232 -28.78 14.80 -17.59
C SER A 232 -27.35 14.81 -17.07
N LEU A 233 -26.85 13.65 -16.65
CA LEU A 233 -25.43 13.49 -16.35
C LEU A 233 -24.69 13.13 -17.63
N THR A 234 -23.63 13.87 -17.93
CA THR A 234 -22.78 13.60 -19.09
C THR A 234 -21.32 13.55 -18.66
N VAL A 235 -20.48 13.04 -19.53
CA VAL A 235 -19.03 13.04 -19.35
C VAL A 235 -18.34 13.63 -20.57
N SER A 236 -17.26 14.35 -20.35
CA SER A 236 -16.31 14.74 -21.39
C SER A 236 -15.10 13.83 -21.32
N VAL A 237 -14.53 13.51 -22.47
CA VAL A 237 -13.41 12.59 -22.58
C VAL A 237 -12.31 13.19 -23.46
N GLY A 238 -11.08 13.14 -22.98
CA GLY A 238 -9.88 13.43 -23.77
C GLY A 238 -9.08 12.15 -24.01
N VAL A 239 -8.63 11.92 -25.23
CA VAL A 239 -7.88 10.73 -25.63
C VAL A 239 -6.55 11.13 -26.25
N ALA A 240 -5.45 10.47 -25.81
CA ALA A 240 -4.13 10.64 -26.39
C ALA A 240 -3.44 9.28 -26.64
N PRO A 241 -2.78 9.08 -27.78
CA PRO A 241 -1.98 7.89 -28.03
C PRO A 241 -0.61 8.00 -27.36
N LEU A 242 -0.02 6.84 -27.01
CA LEU A 242 1.39 6.76 -26.69
C LEU A 242 2.20 6.94 -27.98
N THR A 243 3.03 7.96 -28.01
CA THR A 243 3.92 8.25 -29.15
C THR A 243 5.36 7.91 -28.79
N LYS A 244 6.27 7.97 -29.78
CA LYS A 244 7.71 7.81 -29.54
C LYS A 244 8.29 8.94 -28.69
N ASP A 245 7.67 10.10 -28.73
CA ASP A 245 8.10 11.30 -28.00
C ASP A 245 7.54 11.35 -26.57
N THR A 246 6.55 10.52 -26.26
CA THR A 246 6.00 10.40 -24.90
C THR A 246 6.98 9.65 -23.98
N LEU A 247 7.61 10.33 -23.05
CA LEU A 247 8.67 9.77 -22.19
C LEU A 247 8.13 9.14 -20.90
N SER A 248 6.97 9.61 -20.43
CA SER A 248 6.42 9.22 -19.13
C SER A 248 4.90 9.01 -19.14
N LEU A 249 4.37 8.38 -18.10
CA LEU A 249 2.92 8.30 -17.85
C LEU A 249 2.31 9.69 -17.67
N GLU A 250 3.02 10.56 -16.97
CA GLU A 250 2.59 11.92 -16.66
C GLU A 250 2.34 12.70 -17.95
N GLU A 251 3.25 12.63 -18.91
CA GLU A 251 3.09 13.27 -20.24
C GLU A 251 1.94 12.69 -21.04
N LEU A 252 1.73 11.38 -20.98
CA LEU A 252 0.61 10.73 -21.67
C LEU A 252 -0.74 11.17 -21.07
N VAL A 253 -0.83 11.25 -19.74
CA VAL A 253 -2.03 11.74 -19.05
C VAL A 253 -2.25 13.22 -19.33
N GLU A 254 -1.20 14.04 -19.32
CA GLU A 254 -1.28 15.46 -19.61
C GLU A 254 -1.75 15.72 -21.05
N ALA A 255 -1.27 14.95 -22.01
CA ALA A 255 -1.76 15.03 -23.39
C ALA A 255 -3.26 14.70 -23.50
N ALA A 256 -3.72 13.66 -22.80
CA ALA A 256 -5.14 13.32 -22.76
C ALA A 256 -5.97 14.39 -22.01
N ASP A 257 -5.43 14.97 -20.94
CA ASP A 257 -6.09 16.06 -20.18
C ASP A 257 -6.24 17.32 -21.04
N GLY A 258 -5.25 17.65 -21.87
CA GLY A 258 -5.35 18.72 -22.86
C GLY A 258 -6.52 18.53 -23.82
N GLU A 259 -6.77 17.30 -24.26
CA GLU A 259 -7.92 16.96 -25.09
C GLU A 259 -9.25 16.99 -24.31
N LEU A 260 -9.25 16.56 -23.05
CA LEU A 260 -10.41 16.70 -22.15
C LEU A 260 -10.80 18.17 -21.99
N TYR A 261 -9.81 19.03 -21.77
CA TYR A 261 -10.05 20.48 -21.70
C TYR A 261 -10.65 21.02 -22.99
N ARG A 262 -10.20 20.55 -24.17
CA ARG A 262 -10.78 20.87 -25.47
C ARG A 262 -12.24 20.41 -25.56
N ALA A 263 -12.53 19.18 -25.15
CA ALA A 263 -13.90 18.63 -25.11
C ALA A 263 -14.84 19.51 -24.26
N LYS A 264 -14.40 19.88 -23.04
CA LYS A 264 -15.17 20.74 -22.15
C LYS A 264 -15.42 22.15 -22.74
N ARG A 265 -14.41 22.75 -23.36
CA ARG A 265 -14.52 24.10 -23.96
C ARG A 265 -15.41 24.13 -25.20
N THR A 266 -15.48 23.06 -25.96
CA THR A 266 -16.26 23.00 -27.21
C THR A 266 -17.71 22.55 -27.03
N GLY A 267 -18.20 22.41 -25.77
CA GLY A 267 -19.59 22.19 -25.48
C GLY A 267 -19.90 20.97 -24.62
N LYS A 268 -18.89 20.34 -24.00
CA LYS A 268 -19.04 19.16 -23.12
C LYS A 268 -19.70 17.97 -23.80
N ASN A 269 -19.98 16.88 -23.07
CA ASN A 269 -20.63 15.67 -23.55
C ASN A 269 -20.06 15.19 -24.90
N ARG A 270 -18.74 15.06 -24.97
CA ARG A 270 -18.03 14.65 -26.20
C ARG A 270 -16.67 14.04 -25.94
N VAL A 271 -16.15 13.39 -26.94
CA VAL A 271 -14.77 12.90 -27.01
C VAL A 271 -13.95 13.86 -27.88
N ALA A 272 -12.79 14.25 -27.37
CA ALA A 272 -11.75 14.91 -28.17
C ALA A 272 -10.48 14.04 -28.14
N ALA A 273 -9.73 14.01 -29.22
CA ALA A 273 -8.56 13.15 -29.33
C ALA A 273 -7.41 13.86 -30.02
N LEU A 274 -6.19 13.62 -29.54
CA LEU A 274 -4.98 14.10 -30.14
C LEU A 274 -4.76 13.38 -31.50
N GLY A 275 -4.50 14.17 -32.58
CA GLY A 275 -4.28 13.63 -33.91
C GLY A 275 -5.54 13.48 -34.79
N LYS A 276 -6.72 13.82 -34.29
CA LYS A 276 -7.95 13.92 -35.08
C LYS A 276 -8.29 15.40 -35.28
N HIS A 277 -8.06 15.91 -36.50
CA HIS A 277 -8.52 17.24 -36.94
C HIS A 277 -9.81 17.12 -37.72
#